data_d33ad9699e7ee2afc312c37002dc42ff
#
_entry.id   d33ad9699e7ee2afc312c37002dc42ff
#
_cell.length_a   1.000
_cell.length_b   1.000
_cell.length_c   1.000
_cell.angle_alpha   90.00
_cell.angle_beta   90.00
_cell.angle_gamma   90.00
#
_symmetry.space_group_name_H-M   'P 1'
#
loop_
_entity.id
_entity.type
_entity.pdbx_description
1 polymer ?
#
loop_
_entity_poly.entity_id
_entity_poly.type
_entity_poly.pdbx_seq_one_letter_code
_entity_poly.pdbx_strand_id
1 'polypeptide(L)'
;MIVVPLGIASATPTSIRHLPSVALWREGSVFLFDCGENSQMCMLQAGLKRSKIDSIFITHFDVDHYSGLMGLISTLQLQRREKELNLIGPKGIKEFVEWNLGFSGVEISFDLNFVEVNDDIEEMRVLDTDDYYVEARPLKHKKFCLGYRFQEKDKPGKVDAAKAEQYGITDDEQFKSLKAGNNLTLEDGTVIESYEIVGHPRPGDSFAYVTDTEYCPNAVKLAINTNILYHEATFGNQLADKAKETGHSTAADAARVATEAQTKLLVIGHFSARYTNLHLLLKEAREGFYPTWLAHELRPIFTDPSHERGIIESKVELVDLTKKKPHSGGGNYRGRRPSGERSGGGRPAGHRSGSKNFRPRKSQDGSPSRNKGRYGTNNQDNRGGDRYRQNGGGSYRSNSGGSRDHNNSGRNSNYDDSKPNKSITPRTGYDDFNRF
;
A
#
# COMPACT_ATOMS: atom_id res chain seq x y z
N MET A 1 9.99 -12.69 -1.17
CA MET A 1 9.58 -11.26 -1.06
C MET A 1 8.82 -11.03 0.24
N ILE A 2 8.61 -9.76 0.64
CA ILE A 2 7.85 -9.38 1.85
C ILE A 2 6.87 -8.28 1.48
N VAL A 3 5.58 -8.50 1.75
CA VAL A 3 4.51 -7.53 1.56
C VAL A 3 4.22 -6.87 2.91
N VAL A 4 4.20 -5.53 2.96
CA VAL A 4 3.93 -4.77 4.18
C VAL A 4 2.79 -3.79 3.91
N PRO A 5 1.57 -4.04 4.41
CA PRO A 5 0.51 -3.05 4.35
C PRO A 5 0.90 -1.81 5.17
N LEU A 6 0.86 -0.64 4.58
CA LEU A 6 1.16 0.64 5.22
C LEU A 6 -0.11 1.40 5.59
N GLY A 7 -1.18 1.20 4.80
CA GLY A 7 -2.50 1.75 5.03
C GLY A 7 -3.57 0.84 4.43
N ILE A 8 -4.66 0.64 5.16
CA ILE A 8 -5.71 -0.34 4.85
C ILE A 8 -7.13 0.25 4.92
N ALA A 9 -7.28 1.56 5.13
CA ALA A 9 -8.57 2.23 5.11
C ALA A 9 -9.05 2.46 3.68
N SER A 10 -10.36 2.57 3.49
CA SER A 10 -11.03 2.99 2.25
C SER A 10 -11.54 4.42 2.40
N ALA A 11 -11.31 5.27 1.39
CA ALA A 11 -11.78 6.64 1.22
C ALA A 11 -11.36 7.64 2.30
N THR A 12 -11.42 7.29 3.58
CA THR A 12 -11.10 8.22 4.69
C THR A 12 -10.24 7.54 5.74
N PRO A 13 -9.21 8.21 6.27
CA PRO A 13 -8.43 7.66 7.37
C PRO A 13 -9.28 7.59 8.63
N THR A 14 -8.91 6.70 9.53
CA THR A 14 -9.51 6.59 10.86
C THR A 14 -8.44 6.81 11.92
N SER A 15 -8.81 6.81 13.20
CA SER A 15 -7.82 6.90 14.29
C SER A 15 -6.86 5.70 14.37
N ILE A 16 -7.18 4.61 13.68
CA ILE A 16 -6.45 3.33 13.75
C ILE A 16 -6.11 2.74 12.38
N ARG A 17 -6.48 3.39 11.28
CA ARG A 17 -6.20 2.94 9.91
C ARG A 17 -5.86 4.12 9.01
N HIS A 18 -4.78 3.98 8.26
CA HIS A 18 -4.28 4.95 7.30
C HIS A 18 -4.82 4.68 5.89
N LEU A 19 -4.66 5.66 5.00
CA LEU A 19 -5.10 5.57 3.61
C LEU A 19 -4.28 4.54 2.81
N PRO A 20 -4.82 4.04 1.67
CA PRO A 20 -4.27 2.90 0.96
C PRO A 20 -2.80 3.06 0.58
N SER A 21 -1.99 2.10 0.99
CA SER A 21 -0.60 1.96 0.54
C SER A 21 -0.08 0.60 0.96
N VAL A 22 0.59 -0.11 0.05
CA VAL A 22 1.24 -1.39 0.32
C VAL A 22 2.67 -1.35 -0.22
N ALA A 23 3.63 -1.72 0.61
CA ALA A 23 5.01 -1.85 0.20
C ALA A 23 5.36 -3.32 -0.06
N LEU A 24 6.03 -3.59 -1.16
CA LEU A 24 6.68 -4.86 -1.46
C LEU A 24 8.20 -4.66 -1.30
N TRP A 25 8.81 -5.41 -0.40
CA TRP A 25 10.25 -5.45 -0.24
C TRP A 25 10.85 -6.66 -0.95
N ARG A 26 11.86 -6.41 -1.80
CA ARG A 26 12.60 -7.43 -2.53
C ARG A 26 14.07 -7.06 -2.60
N GLU A 27 14.95 -7.89 -2.05
CA GLU A 27 16.41 -7.79 -2.20
C GLU A 27 16.99 -6.38 -1.96
N GLY A 28 16.43 -5.67 -0.97
CA GLY A 28 16.86 -4.33 -0.59
C GLY A 28 16.20 -3.18 -1.35
N SER A 29 15.35 -3.46 -2.32
CA SER A 29 14.47 -2.49 -3.01
C SER A 29 13.05 -2.52 -2.46
N VAL A 30 12.37 -1.39 -2.55
CA VAL A 30 10.97 -1.22 -2.13
C VAL A 30 10.14 -0.79 -3.34
N PHE A 31 9.06 -1.47 -3.56
CA PHE A 31 8.03 -1.17 -4.57
C PHE A 31 6.77 -0.75 -3.82
N LEU A 32 6.27 0.45 -4.11
CA LEU A 32 5.13 1.01 -3.39
C LEU A 32 3.88 0.98 -4.27
N PHE A 33 2.84 0.32 -3.82
CA PHE A 33 1.53 0.26 -4.48
C PHE A 33 0.59 1.19 -3.73
N ASP A 34 0.13 2.24 -4.41
CA ASP A 34 -0.49 3.44 -3.89
C ASP A 34 0.33 4.17 -2.84
N CYS A 35 0.04 5.45 -2.70
CA CYS A 35 0.74 6.34 -1.79
C CYS A 35 -0.26 7.31 -1.15
N GLY A 36 -1.16 6.77 -0.33
CA GLY A 36 -2.11 7.56 0.46
C GLY A 36 -1.42 8.42 1.50
N GLU A 37 -2.17 9.31 2.13
CA GLU A 37 -1.65 10.15 3.21
C GLU A 37 -1.00 9.30 4.31
N ASN A 38 0.08 9.80 4.88
CA ASN A 38 0.87 9.16 5.93
C ASN A 38 1.73 7.95 5.50
N SER A 39 1.70 7.52 4.23
CA SER A 39 2.49 6.37 3.74
C SER A 39 3.97 6.47 4.11
N GLN A 40 4.59 7.65 3.97
CA GLN A 40 6.02 7.82 4.31
C GLN A 40 6.31 7.65 5.80
N MET A 41 5.36 7.97 6.69
CA MET A 41 5.52 7.77 8.13
C MET A 41 5.35 6.29 8.48
N CYS A 42 4.37 5.63 7.87
CA CYS A 42 4.17 4.19 8.02
C CYS A 42 5.38 3.40 7.51
N MET A 43 6.01 3.81 6.40
CA MET A 43 7.29 3.23 5.95
C MET A 43 8.38 3.32 7.02
N LEU A 44 8.55 4.48 7.65
CA LEU A 44 9.54 4.67 8.72
C LEU A 44 9.25 3.76 9.92
N GLN A 45 7.98 3.67 10.32
CA GLN A 45 7.54 2.81 11.43
C GLN A 45 7.75 1.32 11.12
N ALA A 46 7.56 0.92 9.86
CA ALA A 46 7.83 -0.43 9.37
C ALA A 46 9.34 -0.71 9.15
N GLY A 47 10.25 0.25 9.43
CA GLY A 47 11.68 0.10 9.19
C GLY A 47 12.09 0.15 7.72
N LEU A 48 11.18 0.51 6.81
CA LEU A 48 11.44 0.61 5.38
C LEU A 48 12.12 1.95 5.06
N LYS A 49 13.28 1.89 4.41
CA LYS A 49 14.05 3.09 4.02
C LYS A 49 13.47 3.69 2.74
N ARG A 50 13.02 4.94 2.79
CA ARG A 50 12.49 5.68 1.63
C ARG A 50 13.52 5.78 0.49
N SER A 51 14.82 5.87 0.80
CA SER A 51 15.91 5.86 -0.20
C SER A 51 16.00 4.54 -1.00
N LYS A 52 15.31 3.49 -0.56
CA LYS A 52 15.26 2.18 -1.22
C LYS A 52 14.02 2.00 -2.11
N ILE A 53 13.15 3.00 -2.18
CA ILE A 53 12.03 2.96 -3.13
C ILE A 53 12.62 2.94 -4.54
N ASP A 54 12.21 1.95 -5.31
CA ASP A 54 12.57 1.76 -6.70
C ASP A 54 11.48 2.32 -7.62
N SER A 55 10.25 1.90 -7.36
CA SER A 55 9.09 2.27 -8.16
C SER A 55 7.87 2.52 -7.28
N ILE A 56 7.01 3.45 -7.72
CA ILE A 56 5.70 3.73 -7.14
C ILE A 56 4.65 3.47 -8.21
N PHE A 57 3.64 2.68 -7.87
CA PHE A 57 2.54 2.30 -8.72
C PHE A 57 1.24 2.91 -8.18
N ILE A 58 0.64 3.83 -8.92
CA ILE A 58 -0.64 4.44 -8.57
C ILE A 58 -1.75 3.74 -9.34
N THR A 59 -2.77 3.28 -8.63
CA THR A 59 -3.87 2.54 -9.25
C THR A 59 -4.85 3.45 -9.98
N HIS A 60 -5.24 4.55 -9.38
CA HIS A 60 -6.20 5.50 -9.93
C HIS A 60 -6.16 6.87 -9.22
N PHE A 61 -6.96 7.82 -9.72
CA PHE A 61 -7.00 9.19 -9.21
C PHE A 61 -8.14 9.43 -8.20
N ASP A 62 -8.38 8.51 -7.25
CA ASP A 62 -9.06 8.84 -6.02
C ASP A 62 -8.03 9.31 -4.99
N VAL A 63 -8.35 10.40 -4.30
CA VAL A 63 -7.37 11.17 -3.51
C VAL A 63 -6.68 10.33 -2.43
N ASP A 64 -7.40 9.39 -1.85
CA ASP A 64 -6.88 8.49 -0.83
C ASP A 64 -5.74 7.57 -1.32
N HIS A 65 -5.62 7.33 -2.64
CA HIS A 65 -4.58 6.50 -3.24
C HIS A 65 -3.28 7.22 -3.59
N TYR A 66 -3.30 8.56 -3.68
CA TYR A 66 -2.09 9.32 -4.05
C TYR A 66 -1.81 10.56 -3.19
N SER A 67 -2.63 10.86 -2.19
CA SER A 67 -2.51 12.08 -1.38
C SER A 67 -1.16 12.26 -0.67
N GLY A 68 -0.43 11.17 -0.41
CA GLY A 68 0.92 11.20 0.17
C GLY A 68 2.05 11.37 -0.84
N LEU A 69 1.77 11.25 -2.15
CA LEU A 69 2.78 11.16 -3.20
C LEU A 69 3.70 12.39 -3.27
N MET A 70 3.11 13.59 -3.30
CA MET A 70 3.89 14.83 -3.41
C MET A 70 4.77 15.08 -2.18
N GLY A 71 4.26 14.76 -0.98
CA GLY A 71 5.03 14.82 0.26
C GLY A 71 6.21 13.86 0.27
N LEU A 72 6.03 12.65 -0.28
CA LEU A 72 7.10 11.66 -0.41
C LEU A 72 8.16 12.11 -1.41
N ILE A 73 7.77 12.55 -2.62
CA ILE A 73 8.70 13.06 -3.66
C ILE A 73 9.52 14.24 -3.11
N SER A 74 8.87 15.21 -2.47
CA SER A 74 9.54 16.36 -1.85
C SER A 74 10.53 15.91 -0.76
N THR A 75 10.17 14.90 0.04
CA THR A 75 11.08 14.34 1.05
C THR A 75 12.29 13.66 0.42
N LEU A 76 12.12 12.90 -0.66
CA LEU A 76 13.22 12.26 -1.39
C LEU A 76 14.18 13.32 -1.96
N GLN A 77 13.66 14.41 -2.52
CA GLN A 77 14.46 15.55 -2.98
C GLN A 77 15.24 16.21 -1.83
N LEU A 78 14.58 16.49 -0.70
CA LEU A 78 15.25 17.09 0.47
C LEU A 78 16.35 16.17 1.05
N GLN A 79 16.21 14.85 0.90
CA GLN A 79 17.19 13.85 1.30
C GLN A 79 18.30 13.66 0.25
N ARG A 80 18.32 14.47 -0.81
CA ARG A 80 19.31 14.41 -1.90
C ARG A 80 19.41 13.02 -2.52
N ARG A 81 18.24 12.48 -2.92
CA ARG A 81 18.18 11.22 -3.65
C ARG A 81 19.00 11.34 -4.93
N GLU A 82 19.81 10.34 -5.22
CA GLU A 82 20.59 10.21 -6.46
C GLU A 82 20.03 9.09 -7.37
N LYS A 83 19.43 8.04 -6.76
CA LYS A 83 18.86 6.92 -7.51
C LYS A 83 17.59 7.37 -8.25
N GLU A 84 17.44 6.94 -9.49
CA GLU A 84 16.19 7.12 -10.27
C GLU A 84 14.96 6.62 -9.50
N LEU A 85 13.82 7.20 -9.79
CA LEU A 85 12.51 6.79 -9.27
C LEU A 85 11.55 6.58 -10.45
N ASN A 86 10.97 5.38 -10.53
CA ASN A 86 9.94 5.10 -11.50
C ASN A 86 8.57 5.39 -10.88
N LEU A 87 7.76 6.18 -11.57
CA LEU A 87 6.37 6.47 -11.20
C LEU A 87 5.44 5.99 -12.30
N ILE A 88 4.66 4.98 -11.95
CA ILE A 88 3.76 4.29 -12.86
C ILE A 88 2.32 4.59 -12.43
N GLY A 89 1.42 4.86 -13.39
CA GLY A 89 0.03 5.10 -13.06
C GLY A 89 -0.81 5.43 -14.30
N PRO A 90 -2.09 5.75 -14.10
CA PRO A 90 -2.97 6.18 -15.16
C PRO A 90 -2.43 7.42 -15.87
N LYS A 91 -2.77 7.57 -17.15
CA LYS A 91 -2.49 8.79 -17.92
C LYS A 91 -2.90 10.05 -17.15
N GLY A 92 -2.01 11.04 -17.12
CA GLY A 92 -2.15 12.28 -16.35
C GLY A 92 -1.31 12.31 -15.06
N ILE A 93 -0.69 11.18 -14.66
CA ILE A 93 0.17 11.15 -13.44
C ILE A 93 1.39 12.05 -13.60
N LYS A 94 1.97 12.10 -14.78
CA LYS A 94 3.10 12.98 -15.11
C LYS A 94 2.69 14.44 -14.98
N GLU A 95 1.61 14.83 -15.68
CA GLU A 95 1.09 16.22 -15.63
C GLU A 95 0.76 16.64 -14.19
N PHE A 96 0.11 15.77 -13.42
CA PHE A 96 -0.19 16.03 -12.01
C PHE A 96 1.06 16.32 -11.19
N VAL A 97 2.10 15.51 -11.31
CA VAL A 97 3.34 15.68 -10.54
C VAL A 97 4.10 16.91 -11.00
N GLU A 98 4.31 17.09 -12.30
CA GLU A 98 5.02 18.26 -12.87
C GLU A 98 4.34 19.58 -12.51
N TRP A 99 2.99 19.62 -12.58
CA TRP A 99 2.24 20.80 -12.17
C TRP A 99 2.43 21.14 -10.68
N ASN A 100 2.36 20.15 -9.79
CA ASN A 100 2.55 20.35 -8.36
C ASN A 100 3.98 20.80 -8.01
N LEU A 101 4.99 20.21 -8.66
CA LEU A 101 6.39 20.61 -8.49
C LEU A 101 6.61 22.04 -8.97
N GLY A 102 6.10 22.39 -10.16
CA GLY A 102 6.19 23.73 -10.72
C GLY A 102 5.48 24.77 -9.85
N PHE A 103 4.27 24.44 -9.35
CA PHE A 103 3.53 25.32 -8.45
C PHE A 103 4.26 25.58 -7.13
N SER A 104 4.92 24.57 -6.57
CA SER A 104 5.66 24.68 -5.32
C SER A 104 7.10 25.19 -5.50
N GLY A 105 7.57 25.36 -6.73
CA GLY A 105 8.96 25.77 -7.01
C GLY A 105 9.99 24.72 -6.58
N VAL A 106 9.61 23.44 -6.53
CA VAL A 106 10.52 22.34 -6.17
C VAL A 106 11.20 21.79 -7.42
N GLU A 107 12.52 21.92 -7.47
CA GLU A 107 13.34 21.31 -8.52
C GLU A 107 13.83 19.94 -8.06
N ILE A 108 13.59 18.91 -8.88
CA ILE A 108 14.03 17.53 -8.62
C ILE A 108 15.45 17.33 -9.17
N SER A 109 16.35 16.80 -8.34
CA SER A 109 17.75 16.54 -8.71
C SER A 109 18.06 15.09 -9.10
N PHE A 110 17.06 14.21 -9.03
CA PHE A 110 17.16 12.81 -9.44
C PHE A 110 16.26 12.53 -10.63
N ASP A 111 16.55 11.47 -11.37
CA ASP A 111 15.73 11.05 -12.52
C ASP A 111 14.38 10.52 -12.04
N LEU A 112 13.30 11.19 -12.45
CA LEU A 112 11.93 10.79 -12.20
C LEU A 112 11.31 10.32 -13.52
N ASN A 113 11.23 8.99 -13.68
CA ASN A 113 10.73 8.34 -14.87
C ASN A 113 9.23 8.08 -14.76
N PHE A 114 8.48 8.43 -15.79
CA PHE A 114 7.02 8.22 -15.83
C PHE A 114 6.64 7.12 -16.81
N VAL A 115 5.80 6.20 -16.36
CA VAL A 115 5.11 5.23 -17.21
C VAL A 115 3.61 5.45 -17.07
N GLU A 116 3.02 6.06 -18.08
CA GLU A 116 1.58 6.33 -18.10
C GLU A 116 0.83 5.22 -18.82
N VAL A 117 -0.23 4.75 -18.19
CA VAL A 117 -1.08 3.68 -18.71
C VAL A 117 -2.40 4.27 -19.19
N ASN A 118 -2.72 4.07 -20.47
CA ASN A 118 -3.97 4.52 -21.06
C ASN A 118 -5.13 3.57 -20.71
N ASP A 119 -6.36 4.04 -20.87
CA ASP A 119 -7.60 3.30 -20.56
C ASP A 119 -8.05 2.32 -21.66
N ASP A 120 -7.35 2.30 -22.80
CA ASP A 120 -7.61 1.42 -23.96
C ASP A 120 -6.85 0.08 -23.91
N ILE A 121 -6.10 -0.21 -22.83
CA ILE A 121 -5.32 -1.43 -22.71
C ILE A 121 -6.15 -2.62 -22.21
N GLU A 122 -5.78 -3.84 -22.60
CA GLU A 122 -6.21 -5.06 -21.91
C GLU A 122 -5.19 -5.49 -20.84
N GLU A 123 -3.91 -5.37 -21.16
CA GLU A 123 -2.77 -5.61 -20.28
C GLU A 123 -1.57 -4.80 -20.75
N MET A 124 -0.70 -4.44 -19.80
CA MET A 124 0.55 -3.78 -20.12
C MET A 124 1.65 -4.24 -19.16
N ARG A 125 2.80 -4.61 -19.72
CA ARG A 125 4.00 -4.81 -18.92
C ARG A 125 4.62 -3.43 -18.68
N VAL A 126 4.44 -2.91 -17.48
CA VAL A 126 4.84 -1.53 -17.09
C VAL A 126 6.27 -1.44 -16.58
N LEU A 127 6.87 -2.58 -16.20
CA LEU A 127 8.27 -2.71 -15.81
C LEU A 127 8.73 -4.11 -16.17
N ASP A 128 9.91 -4.23 -16.80
CA ASP A 128 10.52 -5.53 -17.14
C ASP A 128 12.04 -5.43 -16.99
N THR A 129 12.60 -6.28 -16.16
CA THR A 129 14.03 -6.40 -15.87
C THR A 129 14.50 -7.83 -16.10
N ASP A 130 15.76 -8.11 -15.90
CA ASP A 130 16.28 -9.48 -16.00
C ASP A 130 15.70 -10.40 -14.91
N ASP A 131 15.35 -9.85 -13.74
CA ASP A 131 14.95 -10.62 -12.56
C ASP A 131 13.45 -10.68 -12.32
N TYR A 132 12.68 -9.66 -12.74
CA TYR A 132 11.24 -9.53 -12.48
C TYR A 132 10.56 -8.65 -13.52
N TYR A 133 9.23 -8.75 -13.55
CA TYR A 133 8.39 -7.81 -14.30
C TYR A 133 7.17 -7.39 -13.47
N VAL A 134 6.57 -6.27 -13.86
CA VAL A 134 5.28 -5.81 -13.32
C VAL A 134 4.31 -5.64 -14.47
N GLU A 135 3.15 -6.27 -14.33
CA GLU A 135 2.02 -6.19 -15.26
C GLU A 135 0.90 -5.37 -14.65
N ALA A 136 0.30 -4.51 -15.45
CA ALA A 136 -0.90 -3.74 -15.11
C ALA A 136 -2.08 -4.20 -15.95
N ARG A 137 -3.26 -4.28 -15.35
CA ARG A 137 -4.55 -4.53 -16.04
C ARG A 137 -5.62 -3.59 -15.52
N PRO A 138 -6.56 -3.14 -16.38
CA PRO A 138 -7.71 -2.36 -15.95
C PRO A 138 -8.62 -3.19 -15.04
N LEU A 139 -9.08 -2.57 -13.96
CA LEU A 139 -10.06 -3.10 -13.04
C LEU A 139 -11.43 -2.46 -13.29
N LYS A 140 -12.49 -3.01 -12.68
CA LYS A 140 -13.84 -2.52 -12.84
C LYS A 140 -14.21 -1.56 -11.71
N HIS A 141 -13.90 -0.30 -11.88
CA HIS A 141 -14.25 0.77 -10.95
C HIS A 141 -14.92 1.94 -11.67
N LYS A 142 -15.43 2.93 -10.93
CA LYS A 142 -16.07 4.14 -11.51
C LYS A 142 -15.12 5.02 -12.29
N LYS A 143 -13.89 5.10 -11.85
CA LYS A 143 -12.77 5.73 -12.57
C LYS A 143 -11.91 4.66 -13.19
N PHE A 144 -11.11 5.01 -14.18
CA PHE A 144 -10.08 4.12 -14.68
C PHE A 144 -9.15 3.73 -13.52
N CYS A 145 -9.11 2.45 -13.24
CA CYS A 145 -8.35 1.88 -12.13
C CYS A 145 -7.51 0.71 -12.61
N LEU A 146 -6.28 0.62 -12.14
CA LEU A 146 -5.30 -0.40 -12.48
C LEU A 146 -5.09 -1.35 -11.30
N GLY A 147 -5.08 -2.64 -11.57
CA GLY A 147 -4.47 -3.62 -10.71
C GLY A 147 -3.07 -3.95 -11.20
N TYR A 148 -2.22 -4.40 -10.31
CA TYR A 148 -0.83 -4.72 -10.62
C TYR A 148 -0.46 -6.13 -10.19
N ARG A 149 0.37 -6.81 -11.01
CA ARG A 149 1.04 -8.06 -10.66
C ARG A 149 2.54 -7.87 -10.71
N PHE A 150 3.22 -8.10 -9.61
CA PHE A 150 4.66 -8.23 -9.53
C PHE A 150 5.03 -9.71 -9.63
N GLN A 151 5.90 -10.06 -10.56
CA GLN A 151 6.33 -11.44 -10.80
C GLN A 151 7.84 -11.51 -10.91
N GLU A 152 8.50 -12.23 -10.00
CA GLU A 152 9.89 -12.63 -10.21
C GLU A 152 9.98 -13.66 -11.34
N LYS A 153 11.00 -13.54 -12.17
CA LYS A 153 11.31 -14.56 -13.17
C LYS A 153 11.80 -15.85 -12.48
N ASP A 154 11.64 -16.97 -13.14
CA ASP A 154 12.06 -18.24 -12.61
C ASP A 154 13.57 -18.23 -12.32
N LYS A 155 13.94 -18.77 -11.18
CA LYS A 155 15.34 -18.86 -10.74
C LYS A 155 15.92 -20.19 -11.19
N PRO A 156 17.20 -20.26 -11.59
CA PRO A 156 17.85 -21.52 -11.86
C PRO A 156 17.69 -22.50 -10.71
N GLY A 157 17.71 -23.77 -11.03
CA GLY A 157 17.69 -24.85 -10.04
C GLY A 157 18.83 -24.73 -9.04
N LYS A 158 18.68 -25.39 -7.90
CA LYS A 158 19.79 -25.49 -6.93
C LYS A 158 20.85 -26.43 -7.47
N VAL A 159 22.12 -26.05 -7.33
CA VAL A 159 23.26 -26.93 -7.61
C VAL A 159 23.32 -28.01 -6.54
N ASP A 160 23.46 -29.26 -6.96
CA ASP A 160 23.84 -30.37 -6.10
C ASP A 160 25.35 -30.31 -5.86
N ALA A 161 25.74 -29.71 -4.74
CA ALA A 161 27.15 -29.49 -4.41
C ALA A 161 27.93 -30.81 -4.29
N ALA A 162 27.30 -31.88 -3.79
CA ALA A 162 27.95 -33.17 -3.65
C ALA A 162 28.26 -33.83 -5.00
N LYS A 163 27.33 -33.71 -5.95
CA LYS A 163 27.57 -34.19 -7.32
C LYS A 163 28.61 -33.32 -8.03
N ALA A 164 28.53 -32.01 -7.89
CA ALA A 164 29.50 -31.08 -8.47
C ALA A 164 30.94 -31.42 -7.99
N GLU A 165 31.12 -31.68 -6.69
CA GLU A 165 32.39 -32.08 -6.10
C GLU A 165 32.90 -33.40 -6.65
N GLN A 166 32.01 -34.39 -6.86
CA GLN A 166 32.39 -35.69 -7.47
C GLN A 166 32.96 -35.56 -8.87
N TYR A 167 32.51 -34.56 -9.65
CA TYR A 167 32.99 -34.28 -10.98
C TYR A 167 34.13 -33.22 -11.00
N GLY A 168 34.60 -32.79 -9.81
CA GLY A 168 35.67 -31.80 -9.70
C GLY A 168 35.28 -30.38 -10.16
N ILE A 169 33.97 -30.06 -10.20
CA ILE A 169 33.46 -28.77 -10.62
C ILE A 169 33.56 -27.82 -9.42
N THR A 170 34.49 -26.88 -9.52
CA THR A 170 34.76 -25.88 -8.44
C THR A 170 34.77 -24.43 -8.95
N ASP A 171 34.78 -24.25 -10.27
CA ASP A 171 34.87 -22.92 -10.90
C ASP A 171 33.48 -22.25 -11.02
N ASP A 172 33.44 -20.97 -10.68
CA ASP A 172 32.20 -20.17 -10.73
C ASP A 172 31.62 -20.02 -12.17
N GLU A 173 32.50 -19.99 -13.19
CA GLU A 173 32.02 -19.91 -14.58
C GLU A 173 31.41 -21.24 -15.04
N GLN A 174 31.93 -22.37 -14.59
CA GLN A 174 31.32 -23.69 -14.82
C GLN A 174 29.90 -23.76 -14.16
N PHE A 175 29.79 -23.28 -12.92
CA PHE A 175 28.50 -23.20 -12.24
C PHE A 175 27.53 -22.26 -12.94
N LYS A 176 27.98 -21.12 -13.45
CA LYS A 176 27.13 -20.21 -14.24
C LYS A 176 26.64 -20.86 -15.52
N SER A 177 27.53 -21.53 -16.23
CA SER A 177 27.20 -22.26 -17.48
C SER A 177 26.16 -23.35 -17.24
N LEU A 178 26.38 -24.20 -16.22
CA LEU A 178 25.43 -25.24 -15.83
C LEU A 178 24.07 -24.65 -15.40
N LYS A 179 24.07 -23.56 -14.62
CA LYS A 179 22.82 -22.86 -14.22
C LYS A 179 22.09 -22.23 -15.40
N ALA A 180 22.80 -21.89 -16.47
CA ALA A 180 22.22 -21.41 -17.73
C ALA A 180 21.64 -22.54 -18.59
N GLY A 181 21.77 -23.82 -18.15
CA GLY A 181 21.28 -24.98 -18.87
C GLY A 181 22.27 -25.56 -19.88
N ASN A 182 23.51 -25.05 -19.92
CA ASN A 182 24.55 -25.57 -20.80
C ASN A 182 25.21 -26.81 -20.20
N ASN A 183 25.53 -27.80 -21.05
CA ASN A 183 26.31 -28.97 -20.65
C ASN A 183 27.81 -28.57 -20.50
N LEU A 184 28.52 -29.27 -19.62
CA LEU A 184 29.93 -29.06 -19.34
C LEU A 184 30.73 -30.23 -19.85
N THR A 185 31.78 -29.99 -20.64
CA THR A 185 32.75 -31.03 -21.05
C THR A 185 34.00 -30.90 -20.20
N LEU A 186 34.34 -31.95 -19.46
CA LEU A 186 35.55 -32.03 -18.63
C LEU A 186 36.80 -32.28 -19.51
N GLU A 187 37.97 -32.10 -18.92
CA GLU A 187 39.28 -32.27 -19.65
C GLU A 187 39.49 -33.70 -20.15
N ASP A 188 38.89 -34.70 -19.51
CA ASP A 188 38.92 -36.12 -19.91
C ASP A 188 37.92 -36.47 -21.03
N GLY A 189 37.14 -35.47 -21.52
CA GLY A 189 36.12 -35.65 -22.54
C GLY A 189 34.75 -36.08 -21.99
N THR A 190 34.59 -36.21 -20.67
CA THR A 190 33.29 -36.53 -20.05
C THR A 190 32.36 -35.34 -20.21
N VAL A 191 31.16 -35.59 -20.73
CA VAL A 191 30.09 -34.57 -20.85
C VAL A 191 29.15 -34.73 -19.69
N ILE A 192 29.02 -33.65 -18.93
CA ILE A 192 28.09 -33.55 -17.80
C ILE A 192 26.88 -32.74 -18.24
N GLU A 193 25.71 -33.35 -18.20
CA GLU A 193 24.45 -32.69 -18.54
C GLU A 193 24.06 -31.74 -17.40
N SER A 194 23.60 -30.51 -17.76
CA SER A 194 23.22 -29.50 -16.77
C SER A 194 22.23 -30.04 -15.73
N TYR A 195 21.23 -30.81 -16.15
CA TYR A 195 20.19 -31.37 -15.25
C TYR A 195 20.72 -32.38 -14.22
N GLU A 196 21.92 -32.94 -14.43
CA GLU A 196 22.54 -33.87 -13.46
C GLU A 196 23.04 -33.15 -12.22
N ILE A 197 23.49 -31.90 -12.42
CA ILE A 197 24.08 -31.05 -11.38
C ILE A 197 23.11 -29.97 -10.90
N VAL A 198 22.29 -29.44 -11.79
CA VAL A 198 21.35 -28.35 -11.50
C VAL A 198 19.93 -28.92 -11.48
N GLY A 199 19.26 -28.80 -10.35
CA GLY A 199 17.85 -29.20 -10.21
C GLY A 199 16.92 -28.39 -11.11
N HIS A 200 15.63 -28.71 -11.08
CA HIS A 200 14.63 -27.98 -11.85
C HIS A 200 14.60 -26.47 -11.51
N PRO A 201 14.30 -25.61 -12.50
CA PRO A 201 14.06 -24.20 -12.23
C PRO A 201 13.02 -24.02 -11.13
N ARG A 202 13.22 -23.02 -10.30
CA ARG A 202 12.32 -22.71 -9.18
C ARG A 202 11.45 -21.54 -9.58
N PRO A 203 10.12 -21.66 -9.50
CA PRO A 203 9.23 -20.55 -9.78
C PRO A 203 9.61 -19.32 -8.96
N GLY A 204 9.61 -18.16 -9.60
CA GLY A 204 9.78 -16.90 -8.94
C GLY A 204 8.56 -16.58 -8.07
N ASP A 205 8.77 -15.79 -7.02
CA ASP A 205 7.69 -15.30 -6.17
C ASP A 205 6.80 -14.29 -6.90
N SER A 206 5.53 -14.23 -6.52
CA SER A 206 4.55 -13.34 -7.14
C SER A 206 3.62 -12.69 -6.12
N PHE A 207 3.23 -11.45 -6.43
CA PHE A 207 2.32 -10.63 -5.64
C PHE A 207 1.35 -9.91 -6.57
N ALA A 208 0.04 -9.98 -6.29
CA ALA A 208 -0.96 -9.18 -6.97
C ALA A 208 -1.59 -8.17 -6.02
N TYR A 209 -1.71 -6.93 -6.48
CA TYR A 209 -2.37 -5.83 -5.79
C TYR A 209 -3.63 -5.45 -6.57
N VAL A 210 -4.79 -5.74 -5.99
CA VAL A 210 -6.11 -5.52 -6.57
C VAL A 210 -6.93 -4.71 -5.58
N THR A 211 -7.15 -3.45 -5.90
CA THR A 211 -7.91 -2.52 -5.06
C THR A 211 -8.97 -1.82 -5.91
N ASP A 212 -9.98 -1.27 -5.27
CA ASP A 212 -11.06 -0.48 -5.87
C ASP A 212 -11.63 -1.10 -7.14
N THR A 213 -12.33 -2.20 -6.95
CA THR A 213 -12.93 -2.93 -8.06
C THR A 213 -14.17 -3.70 -7.64
N GLU A 214 -15.19 -3.74 -8.51
CA GLU A 214 -16.12 -4.85 -8.50
C GLU A 214 -15.40 -6.12 -8.94
N TYR A 215 -15.98 -7.30 -8.63
CA TYR A 215 -15.48 -8.53 -9.25
C TYR A 215 -15.34 -8.36 -10.76
N CYS A 216 -14.18 -8.68 -11.32
CA CYS A 216 -13.91 -8.65 -12.74
C CYS A 216 -12.89 -9.72 -13.17
N PRO A 217 -12.94 -10.19 -14.46
CA PRO A 217 -12.00 -11.20 -14.95
C PRO A 217 -10.53 -10.76 -14.89
N ASN A 218 -10.24 -9.47 -15.02
CA ASN A 218 -8.86 -8.97 -14.97
C ASN A 218 -8.26 -9.09 -13.55
N ALA A 219 -9.07 -8.94 -12.49
CA ALA A 219 -8.62 -9.23 -11.12
C ALA A 219 -8.19 -10.71 -10.98
N VAL A 220 -8.96 -11.63 -11.57
CA VAL A 220 -8.60 -13.06 -11.60
C VAL A 220 -7.30 -13.28 -12.40
N LYS A 221 -7.17 -12.68 -13.59
CA LYS A 221 -5.97 -12.83 -14.44
C LYS A 221 -4.70 -12.35 -13.74
N LEU A 222 -4.75 -11.20 -13.03
CA LEU A 222 -3.61 -10.70 -12.22
C LEU A 222 -3.22 -11.67 -11.10
N ALA A 223 -4.20 -12.32 -10.51
CA ALA A 223 -4.02 -13.18 -9.34
C ALA A 223 -3.65 -14.64 -9.66
N ILE A 224 -3.68 -15.07 -10.94
CA ILE A 224 -3.43 -16.48 -11.32
C ILE A 224 -2.14 -17.01 -10.67
N ASN A 225 -2.29 -18.06 -9.83
CA ASN A 225 -1.20 -18.78 -9.17
C ASN A 225 -0.24 -17.90 -8.36
N THR A 226 -0.66 -16.70 -7.91
CA THR A 226 0.21 -15.83 -7.10
C THR A 226 0.48 -16.41 -5.71
N ASN A 227 1.65 -16.07 -5.15
CA ASN A 227 1.95 -16.40 -3.76
C ASN A 227 1.05 -15.61 -2.80
N ILE A 228 0.83 -14.33 -3.10
CA ILE A 228 -0.05 -13.45 -2.32
C ILE A 228 -0.92 -12.64 -3.28
N LEU A 229 -2.23 -12.69 -3.05
CA LEU A 229 -3.20 -11.76 -3.59
C LEU A 229 -3.62 -10.79 -2.47
N TYR A 230 -3.29 -9.50 -2.61
CA TYR A 230 -3.92 -8.44 -1.82
C TYR A 230 -5.14 -7.97 -2.59
N HIS A 231 -6.32 -8.09 -2.00
CA HIS A 231 -7.57 -7.71 -2.63
C HIS A 231 -8.40 -6.83 -1.69
N GLU A 232 -9.07 -5.82 -2.25
CA GLU A 232 -10.01 -5.04 -1.48
C GLU A 232 -11.15 -5.91 -0.94
N ALA A 233 -11.68 -5.52 0.21
CA ALA A 233 -12.92 -6.03 0.80
C ALA A 233 -13.59 -4.87 1.56
N THR A 234 -13.93 -3.84 0.80
CA THR A 234 -14.49 -2.59 1.34
C THR A 234 -15.79 -2.85 2.09
N PHE A 235 -16.54 -3.87 1.66
CA PHE A 235 -17.84 -4.20 2.24
C PHE A 235 -17.96 -5.68 2.65
N GLY A 236 -18.82 -5.93 3.64
CA GLY A 236 -19.33 -7.26 3.92
C GLY A 236 -20.49 -7.61 2.98
N ASN A 237 -20.82 -8.90 2.90
CA ASN A 237 -21.81 -9.44 1.97
C ASN A 237 -23.21 -8.82 2.13
N GLN A 238 -23.58 -8.39 3.34
CA GLN A 238 -24.83 -7.68 3.62
C GLN A 238 -24.96 -6.33 2.90
N LEU A 239 -23.85 -5.79 2.39
CA LEU A 239 -23.80 -4.53 1.64
C LEU A 239 -23.37 -4.73 0.18
N ALA A 240 -23.66 -5.90 -0.40
CA ALA A 240 -23.31 -6.22 -1.78
C ALA A 240 -23.85 -5.21 -2.80
N ASP A 241 -25.09 -4.76 -2.62
CA ASP A 241 -25.68 -3.72 -3.48
C ASP A 241 -24.90 -2.40 -3.37
N LYS A 242 -24.48 -2.05 -2.16
CA LYS A 242 -23.67 -0.84 -1.93
C LYS A 242 -22.28 -0.97 -2.53
N ALA A 243 -21.65 -2.13 -2.40
CA ALA A 243 -20.38 -2.45 -3.04
C ALA A 243 -20.47 -2.20 -4.54
N LYS A 244 -21.46 -2.77 -5.21
CA LYS A 244 -21.71 -2.59 -6.63
C LYS A 244 -22.03 -1.12 -6.99
N GLU A 245 -22.88 -0.44 -6.20
CA GLU A 245 -23.20 0.97 -6.43
C GLU A 245 -21.94 1.85 -6.40
N THR A 246 -20.97 1.53 -5.57
CA THR A 246 -19.74 2.32 -5.41
C THR A 246 -18.54 1.80 -6.21
N GLY A 247 -18.69 0.68 -6.91
CA GLY A 247 -17.62 0.07 -7.74
C GLY A 247 -16.57 -0.65 -6.90
N HIS A 248 -16.99 -1.30 -5.81
CA HIS A 248 -16.14 -2.03 -4.88
C HIS A 248 -16.56 -3.49 -4.73
N SER A 249 -15.73 -4.25 -4.02
CA SER A 249 -15.96 -5.66 -3.72
C SER A 249 -16.45 -5.89 -2.30
N THR A 250 -17.16 -7.01 -2.14
CA THR A 250 -17.40 -7.64 -0.84
C THR A 250 -16.25 -8.59 -0.48
N ALA A 251 -16.21 -9.02 0.78
CA ALA A 251 -15.29 -10.06 1.23
C ALA A 251 -15.46 -11.38 0.46
N ALA A 252 -16.69 -11.72 0.06
CA ALA A 252 -16.97 -12.89 -0.77
C ALA A 252 -16.48 -12.73 -2.20
N ASP A 253 -16.53 -11.53 -2.79
CA ASP A 253 -15.99 -11.26 -4.13
C ASP A 253 -14.47 -11.45 -4.14
N ALA A 254 -13.76 -10.95 -3.10
CA ALA A 254 -12.32 -11.18 -2.94
C ALA A 254 -11.98 -12.67 -2.86
N ALA A 255 -12.75 -13.44 -2.07
CA ALA A 255 -12.59 -14.88 -1.96
C ALA A 255 -12.87 -15.61 -3.27
N ARG A 256 -13.87 -15.16 -4.04
CA ARG A 256 -14.17 -15.68 -5.37
C ARG A 256 -13.01 -15.47 -6.34
N VAL A 257 -12.42 -14.27 -6.39
CA VAL A 257 -11.23 -13.99 -7.21
C VAL A 257 -10.09 -14.91 -6.82
N ALA A 258 -9.82 -15.07 -5.51
CA ALA A 258 -8.75 -15.93 -5.00
C ALA A 258 -8.94 -17.40 -5.39
N THR A 259 -10.19 -17.90 -5.34
CA THR A 259 -10.54 -19.28 -5.72
C THR A 259 -10.36 -19.51 -7.20
N GLU A 260 -10.91 -18.64 -8.05
CA GLU A 260 -10.80 -18.76 -9.50
C GLU A 260 -9.35 -18.62 -9.98
N ALA A 261 -8.56 -17.76 -9.32
CA ALA A 261 -7.15 -17.54 -9.61
C ALA A 261 -6.20 -18.61 -9.03
N GLN A 262 -6.67 -19.46 -8.15
CA GLN A 262 -5.84 -20.46 -7.44
C GLN A 262 -4.63 -19.81 -6.73
N THR A 263 -4.81 -18.63 -6.14
CA THR A 263 -3.75 -17.95 -5.38
C THR A 263 -3.39 -18.77 -4.13
N LYS A 264 -2.16 -18.63 -3.61
CA LYS A 264 -1.75 -19.40 -2.42
C LYS A 264 -2.22 -18.77 -1.11
N LEU A 265 -2.30 -17.45 -1.06
CA LEU A 265 -2.76 -16.68 0.10
C LEU A 265 -3.59 -15.48 -0.36
N LEU A 266 -4.77 -15.33 0.19
CA LEU A 266 -5.57 -14.11 0.07
C LEU A 266 -5.33 -13.20 1.29
N VAL A 267 -4.99 -11.95 1.04
CA VAL A 267 -4.93 -10.90 2.05
C VAL A 267 -6.00 -9.86 1.72
N ILE A 268 -7.01 -9.71 2.56
CA ILE A 268 -8.05 -8.70 2.36
C ILE A 268 -7.70 -7.39 3.06
N GLY A 269 -7.96 -6.27 2.38
CA GLY A 269 -7.66 -4.91 2.84
C GLY A 269 -8.66 -3.89 2.34
N HIS A 270 -8.30 -2.60 2.40
CA HIS A 270 -9.13 -1.49 1.90
C HIS A 270 -10.52 -1.46 2.56
N PHE A 271 -10.53 -1.40 3.91
CA PHE A 271 -11.77 -1.56 4.68
C PHE A 271 -12.50 -0.23 4.87
N SER A 272 -13.81 -0.22 4.64
CA SER A 272 -14.65 0.92 4.96
C SER A 272 -14.56 1.30 6.45
N ALA A 273 -14.53 2.61 6.73
CA ALA A 273 -14.47 3.15 8.09
C ALA A 273 -15.64 2.71 9.00
N ARG A 274 -16.75 2.22 8.41
CA ARG A 274 -17.91 1.69 9.13
C ARG A 274 -17.62 0.43 9.94
N TYR A 275 -16.59 -0.33 9.55
CA TYR A 275 -16.23 -1.56 10.23
C TYR A 275 -15.16 -1.28 11.29
N THR A 276 -15.56 -1.27 12.56
CA THR A 276 -14.63 -1.24 13.70
C THR A 276 -14.06 -2.62 14.00
N ASN A 277 -14.85 -3.66 13.74
CA ASN A 277 -14.43 -5.06 13.85
C ASN A 277 -14.42 -5.72 12.45
N LEU A 278 -13.24 -6.17 12.03
CA LEU A 278 -13.01 -6.77 10.72
C LEU A 278 -13.23 -8.29 10.70
N HIS A 279 -13.50 -8.93 11.86
CA HIS A 279 -13.67 -10.39 11.91
C HIS A 279 -14.85 -10.90 11.07
N LEU A 280 -15.89 -10.06 10.89
CA LEU A 280 -17.00 -10.41 10.01
C LEU A 280 -16.51 -10.59 8.57
N LEU A 281 -15.75 -9.62 8.05
CA LEU A 281 -15.20 -9.66 6.69
C LEU A 281 -14.27 -10.87 6.51
N LEU A 282 -13.41 -11.12 7.50
CA LEU A 282 -12.52 -12.28 7.48
C LEU A 282 -13.30 -13.60 7.44
N LYS A 283 -14.36 -13.72 8.24
CA LYS A 283 -15.21 -14.91 8.25
C LYS A 283 -15.87 -15.12 6.90
N GLU A 284 -16.50 -14.08 6.35
CA GLU A 284 -17.15 -14.14 5.04
C GLU A 284 -16.17 -14.53 3.92
N ALA A 285 -14.95 -13.97 3.91
CA ALA A 285 -13.94 -14.34 2.94
C ALA A 285 -13.48 -15.80 3.11
N ARG A 286 -13.30 -16.27 4.35
CA ARG A 286 -12.89 -17.64 4.65
C ARG A 286 -13.93 -18.69 4.31
N GLU A 287 -15.19 -18.33 4.21
CA GLU A 287 -16.24 -19.23 3.70
C GLU A 287 -16.04 -19.56 2.21
N GLY A 288 -15.41 -18.65 1.44
CA GLY A 288 -15.13 -18.84 0.02
C GLY A 288 -13.71 -19.27 -0.31
N PHE A 289 -12.71 -18.90 0.51
CA PHE A 289 -11.32 -19.20 0.25
C PHE A 289 -10.47 -19.31 1.53
N TYR A 290 -9.61 -20.33 1.59
CA TYR A 290 -8.63 -20.49 2.67
C TYR A 290 -7.29 -20.95 2.08
N PRO A 291 -6.14 -20.35 2.50
CA PRO A 291 -5.98 -19.39 3.60
C PRO A 291 -6.33 -17.93 3.22
N THR A 292 -7.03 -17.24 4.13
CA THR A 292 -7.32 -15.81 4.03
C THR A 292 -6.91 -15.09 5.31
N TRP A 293 -6.20 -13.96 5.17
CA TRP A 293 -5.76 -13.11 6.27
C TRP A 293 -6.33 -11.70 6.13
N LEU A 294 -6.47 -11.02 7.27
CA LEU A 294 -6.67 -9.56 7.29
C LEU A 294 -5.33 -8.86 7.07
N ALA A 295 -5.33 -7.84 6.24
CA ALA A 295 -4.23 -6.89 6.22
C ALA A 295 -4.15 -6.17 7.57
N HIS A 296 -2.98 -6.15 8.15
CA HIS A 296 -2.65 -5.37 9.34
C HIS A 296 -1.53 -4.41 9.00
N GLU A 297 -1.73 -3.14 9.30
CA GLU A 297 -0.70 -2.13 9.06
C GLU A 297 0.60 -2.48 9.76
N LEU A 298 1.71 -2.25 9.07
CA LEU A 298 3.08 -2.45 9.52
C LEU A 298 3.47 -3.91 9.83
N ARG A 299 2.59 -4.87 9.56
CA ARG A 299 2.91 -6.29 9.76
C ARG A 299 3.36 -6.93 8.45
N PRO A 300 4.57 -7.49 8.40
CA PRO A 300 5.09 -8.13 7.20
C PRO A 300 4.37 -9.45 6.91
N ILE A 301 4.17 -9.73 5.63
CA ILE A 301 3.60 -10.97 5.09
C ILE A 301 4.63 -11.53 4.10
N PHE A 302 5.09 -12.76 4.31
CA PHE A 302 6.13 -13.38 3.51
C PHE A 302 5.53 -14.20 2.38
N THR A 303 6.09 -14.12 1.18
CA THR A 303 5.69 -14.97 0.04
C THR A 303 6.02 -16.44 0.29
N ASP A 304 7.08 -16.72 1.05
CA ASP A 304 7.44 -18.05 1.52
C ASP A 304 7.46 -18.05 3.05
N PRO A 305 6.49 -18.71 3.71
CA PRO A 305 6.41 -18.78 5.17
C PRO A 305 7.63 -19.41 5.85
N SER A 306 8.41 -20.23 5.12
CA SER A 306 9.63 -20.82 5.67
C SER A 306 10.74 -19.81 5.94
N HIS A 307 10.66 -18.62 5.34
CA HIS A 307 11.61 -17.51 5.53
C HIS A 307 11.24 -16.57 6.67
N GLU A 308 10.08 -16.74 7.31
CA GLU A 308 9.57 -15.82 8.32
C GLU A 308 10.53 -15.59 9.50
N ARG A 309 11.24 -16.62 9.94
CA ARG A 309 12.17 -16.55 11.07
C ARG A 309 13.55 -15.96 10.71
N GLY A 310 14.05 -16.21 9.51
CA GLY A 310 15.42 -15.83 9.14
C GLY A 310 15.59 -14.39 8.70
N ILE A 311 14.55 -13.75 8.18
CA ILE A 311 14.63 -12.39 7.61
C ILE A 311 14.34 -11.32 8.65
N ILE A 312 13.47 -11.57 9.62
CA ILE A 312 13.19 -10.62 10.72
C ILE A 312 14.45 -10.37 11.57
N GLU A 313 15.25 -11.40 11.81
CA GLU A 313 16.46 -11.27 12.64
C GLU A 313 17.64 -10.62 11.92
N SER A 314 17.71 -10.66 10.59
CA SER A 314 18.92 -10.26 9.86
C SER A 314 18.83 -8.99 9.01
N LYS A 315 17.64 -8.51 8.60
CA LYS A 315 17.52 -7.42 7.61
C LYS A 315 16.45 -6.36 7.88
N VAL A 316 15.43 -6.67 8.65
CA VAL A 316 14.49 -5.68 9.18
C VAL A 316 14.80 -5.52 10.66
N GLU A 317 15.83 -4.73 11.00
CA GLU A 317 15.91 -4.16 12.34
C GLU A 317 14.63 -3.32 12.51
N LEU A 318 13.61 -3.88 13.13
CA LEU A 318 12.52 -3.09 13.71
C LEU A 318 13.20 -2.09 14.64
N VAL A 319 13.28 -0.85 14.19
CA VAL A 319 13.81 0.23 15.01
C VAL A 319 12.86 0.32 16.20
N ASP A 320 13.28 -0.23 17.33
CA ASP A 320 12.57 -0.06 18.61
C ASP A 320 12.61 1.43 18.96
N LEU A 321 11.58 2.15 18.52
CA LEU A 321 11.42 3.58 18.75
C LEU A 321 11.23 3.91 20.26
N THR A 322 11.09 2.91 21.12
CA THR A 322 11.02 3.10 22.58
C THR A 322 12.40 3.25 23.19
N LYS A 323 13.47 2.82 22.53
CA LYS A 323 14.85 3.05 22.99
C LYS A 323 15.31 4.45 22.57
N LYS A 324 15.12 5.44 23.45
CA LYS A 324 15.87 6.70 23.39
C LYS A 324 17.36 6.36 23.31
N LYS A 325 17.99 6.61 22.15
CA LYS A 325 19.46 6.58 22.07
C LYS A 325 19.98 7.54 23.13
N PRO A 326 20.90 7.12 24.02
CA PRO A 326 21.54 8.07 24.89
C PRO A 326 22.23 9.13 24.02
N HIS A 327 21.94 10.40 24.27
CA HIS A 327 22.66 11.50 23.68
C HIS A 327 24.15 11.29 23.98
N SER A 328 24.92 10.91 22.97
CA SER A 328 26.37 11.04 23.01
C SER A 328 26.68 12.53 22.96
N GLY A 329 26.68 13.11 24.17
CA GLY A 329 27.11 14.49 24.38
C GLY A 329 28.58 14.63 24.06
N GLY A 330 28.96 15.78 23.50
CA GLY A 330 30.29 16.32 23.57
C GLY A 330 31.13 16.21 22.30
N GLY A 331 30.74 16.87 21.26
CA GLY A 331 31.67 17.37 20.24
C GLY A 331 32.17 18.76 20.62
N ASN A 332 33.35 18.83 21.23
CA ASN A 332 34.07 20.05 21.51
C ASN A 332 34.36 20.80 20.18
N TYR A 333 33.58 21.81 19.90
CA TYR A 333 33.96 22.84 18.93
C TYR A 333 35.02 23.73 19.56
N ARG A 334 36.29 23.37 19.44
CA ARG A 334 37.43 24.29 19.59
C ARG A 334 37.48 25.18 18.37
N GLY A 335 36.86 26.37 18.46
CA GLY A 335 37.09 27.47 17.52
C GLY A 335 38.55 27.92 17.56
N ARG A 336 39.26 27.77 16.44
CA ARG A 336 40.54 28.46 16.18
C ARG A 336 40.28 29.96 16.11
N ARG A 337 40.87 30.73 17.04
CA ARG A 337 41.05 32.18 16.94
C ARG A 337 42.30 32.47 16.11
N PRO A 338 42.25 33.43 15.20
CA PRO A 338 43.49 33.97 14.62
C PRO A 338 44.18 34.91 15.58
N SER A 339 45.46 34.80 15.65
CA SER A 339 46.39 35.69 16.37
C SER A 339 46.50 37.02 15.63
N GLY A 340 46.39 38.15 16.36
CA GLY A 340 46.63 39.47 15.87
C GLY A 340 46.78 40.43 17.03
N GLU A 341 47.87 41.00 17.14
CA GLU A 341 48.67 41.91 17.95
C GLU A 341 48.00 42.95 18.89
N ARG A 342 48.80 43.25 19.92
CA ARG A 342 48.61 44.17 21.05
C ARG A 342 48.69 45.67 20.65
N SER A 343 47.92 46.49 21.35
CA SER A 343 48.34 47.75 22.01
C SER A 343 47.13 48.31 22.71
N GLY A 344 47.04 48.55 23.94
CA GLY A 344 47.59 49.52 24.81
C GLY A 344 46.56 50.49 25.25
N GLY A 345 46.20 50.55 26.57
CA GLY A 345 45.75 51.84 27.12
C GLY A 345 44.36 51.95 27.72
N GLY A 346 44.22 52.04 29.03
CA GLY A 346 43.35 53.02 29.73
C GLY A 346 42.02 52.49 30.26
N ARG A 347 41.94 52.24 31.54
CA ARG A 347 40.75 52.41 32.42
C ARG A 347 40.62 53.90 32.76
N PRO A 348 39.49 54.50 33.23
CA PRO A 348 38.68 53.98 34.34
C PRO A 348 37.16 54.30 34.32
N ALA A 349 36.45 53.54 35.21
CA ALA A 349 35.36 53.89 36.10
C ALA A 349 34.08 54.65 35.64
N GLY A 350 32.94 54.07 36.00
CA GLY A 350 31.91 54.89 36.63
C GLY A 350 30.47 54.73 36.15
N HIS A 351 29.65 54.26 37.07
CA HIS A 351 28.23 54.58 37.37
C HIS A 351 27.06 54.06 36.54
N ARG A 352 26.34 53.17 37.17
CA ARG A 352 24.94 53.21 37.71
C ARG A 352 23.78 53.67 36.82
N SER A 353 22.79 52.78 36.84
CA SER A 353 21.34 52.99 37.04
C SER A 353 20.46 53.40 35.86
N GLY A 354 19.33 52.70 35.78
CA GLY A 354 18.11 53.27 35.24
C GLY A 354 17.17 52.35 34.48
N SER A 355 16.33 51.67 35.24
CA SER A 355 15.10 51.07 34.72
C SER A 355 14.24 52.14 34.06
N LYS A 356 13.49 51.80 33.01
CA LYS A 356 12.10 52.26 32.83
C LYS A 356 11.37 51.51 31.74
N ASN A 357 10.24 50.98 32.14
CA ASN A 357 9.08 50.55 31.39
C ASN A 357 8.62 51.58 30.38
N PHE A 358 8.13 51.11 29.21
CA PHE A 358 7.08 51.85 28.49
C PHE A 358 6.11 50.90 27.81
N ARG A 359 4.84 51.04 28.16
CA ARG A 359 3.65 50.47 27.53
C ARG A 359 3.12 51.43 26.41
N PRO A 360 2.11 51.00 25.64
CA PRO A 360 1.85 51.42 24.26
C PRO A 360 0.95 52.65 24.14
N ARG A 361 0.96 53.29 22.97
CA ARG A 361 -0.05 54.30 22.62
C ARG A 361 -0.77 54.00 21.30
N LYS A 362 -2.09 54.05 21.38
CA LYS A 362 -3.08 54.18 20.31
C LYS A 362 -3.12 55.62 19.79
N SER A 363 -3.44 55.82 18.52
CA SER A 363 -4.31 56.86 17.93
C SER A 363 -4.35 56.64 16.41
N GLN A 364 -5.46 56.45 15.80
CA GLN A 364 -6.61 57.23 15.40
C GLN A 364 -6.38 58.06 14.13
N ASP A 365 -7.25 57.73 13.14
CA ASP A 365 -7.95 58.60 12.18
C ASP A 365 -7.30 59.03 10.86
N GLY A 366 -8.10 58.78 9.79
CA GLY A 366 -8.04 59.58 8.57
C GLY A 366 -8.44 58.85 7.27
N SER A 367 -9.76 58.75 7.00
CA SER A 367 -10.32 58.65 5.64
C SER A 367 -10.56 60.06 5.09
N PRO A 368 -11.05 60.30 3.84
CA PRO A 368 -11.22 59.49 2.64
C PRO A 368 -10.84 60.25 1.34
N SER A 369 -10.79 59.61 0.17
CA SER A 369 -11.30 60.27 -1.04
C SER A 369 -11.58 59.31 -2.19
N ARG A 370 -12.74 59.57 -2.75
CA ARG A 370 -13.38 59.00 -3.94
C ARG A 370 -12.53 59.17 -5.21
N ASN A 371 -12.60 58.24 -6.15
CA ASN A 371 -12.90 58.63 -7.51
C ASN A 371 -13.69 57.59 -8.29
N LYS A 372 -14.68 58.07 -9.03
CA LYS A 372 -15.67 57.39 -9.84
C LYS A 372 -15.12 57.13 -11.26
N GLY A 373 -15.52 56.04 -11.86
CA GLY A 373 -15.45 55.83 -13.31
C GLY A 373 -16.54 54.81 -13.75
N ARG A 374 -17.59 55.39 -14.30
CA ARG A 374 -18.75 54.75 -14.98
C ARG A 374 -18.36 54.24 -16.36
N TYR A 375 -19.07 53.20 -16.79
CA TYR A 375 -19.78 52.96 -18.07
C TYR A 375 -20.14 51.47 -18.06
N GLY A 376 -21.35 50.99 -18.31
CA GLY A 376 -22.52 51.47 -19.04
C GLY A 376 -23.29 50.20 -19.50
N THR A 377 -24.48 50.13 -19.07
CA THR A 377 -25.68 49.37 -19.43
C THR A 377 -25.73 48.73 -20.82
N ASN A 378 -26.33 47.52 -20.90
CA ASN A 378 -27.60 47.36 -21.62
C ASN A 378 -28.38 46.11 -21.23
N ASN A 379 -29.64 46.36 -20.99
CA ASN A 379 -30.78 45.45 -20.85
C ASN A 379 -31.10 44.68 -22.15
N GLN A 380 -31.69 43.52 -22.04
CA GLN A 380 -33.04 43.30 -22.59
C GLN A 380 -33.67 42.03 -22.08
N ASP A 381 -34.85 42.23 -21.57
CA ASP A 381 -35.91 41.30 -21.19
C ASP A 381 -36.22 40.17 -22.19
N ASN A 382 -36.70 39.02 -21.70
CA ASN A 382 -38.05 38.60 -22.07
C ASN A 382 -38.65 37.57 -21.10
N ARG A 383 -39.94 37.80 -20.87
CA ARG A 383 -40.90 37.16 -19.98
C ARG A 383 -41.50 35.89 -20.57
N GLY A 384 -42.12 35.10 -19.65
CA GLY A 384 -43.14 34.07 -19.90
C GLY A 384 -42.93 32.89 -18.99
N GLY A 385 -43.54 32.64 -17.91
CA GLY A 385 -44.97 32.69 -17.52
C GLY A 385 -45.60 31.37 -17.93
N ASP A 386 -45.80 30.43 -16.96
CA ASP A 386 -47.11 29.94 -16.66
C ASP A 386 -47.11 28.92 -15.49
N ARG A 387 -48.11 29.20 -14.65
CA ARG A 387 -48.53 28.36 -13.51
C ARG A 387 -49.40 27.23 -14.00
N TYR A 388 -49.36 26.06 -13.37
CA TYR A 388 -50.58 25.31 -13.08
C TYR A 388 -50.46 24.57 -11.74
N ARG A 389 -51.46 24.84 -10.91
CA ARG A 389 -51.89 24.16 -9.68
C ARG A 389 -52.90 23.07 -10.02
N GLN A 390 -52.96 22.02 -9.23
CA GLN A 390 -54.11 21.43 -8.49
C GLN A 390 -54.01 19.90 -8.49
N ASN A 391 -53.94 19.29 -7.30
CA ASN A 391 -55.04 18.77 -6.46
C ASN A 391 -55.57 17.36 -6.79
N GLY A 392 -55.65 16.56 -5.71
CA GLY A 392 -56.51 15.38 -5.57
C GLY A 392 -55.70 14.15 -5.10
N GLY A 393 -55.73 13.64 -3.91
CA GLY A 393 -56.82 13.41 -2.98
C GLY A 393 -57.39 12.01 -3.23
N GLY A 394 -57.12 11.04 -2.33
CA GLY A 394 -57.77 9.75 -2.43
C GLY A 394 -57.21 8.70 -1.47
N SER A 395 -57.67 8.72 -0.25
CA SER A 395 -57.58 7.64 0.74
C SER A 395 -58.49 6.48 0.37
N TYR A 396 -58.04 5.25 0.57
CA TYR A 396 -58.95 4.14 0.86
C TYR A 396 -58.32 3.22 1.94
N ARG A 397 -59.10 3.15 3.03
CA ARG A 397 -59.06 2.11 4.06
C ARG A 397 -60.01 0.97 3.65
N SER A 398 -59.66 -0.26 4.03
CA SER A 398 -60.52 -1.31 4.62
C SER A 398 -59.72 -2.60 4.70
N ASN A 399 -59.47 -3.17 5.79
CA ASN A 399 -60.25 -3.78 6.87
C ASN A 399 -60.54 -5.26 6.62
N SER A 400 -60.24 -6.03 7.69
CA SER A 400 -60.82 -7.28 8.18
C SER A 400 -60.30 -8.57 7.54
N GLY A 401 -59.96 -9.53 8.26
CA GLY A 401 -60.30 -10.27 9.47
C GLY A 401 -59.74 -11.66 9.23
N GLY A 402 -59.17 -12.33 10.14
CA GLY A 402 -59.79 -13.02 11.24
C GLY A 402 -59.58 -14.52 11.13
N SER A 403 -59.15 -15.08 12.25
CA SER A 403 -59.47 -16.41 12.82
C SER A 403 -58.42 -17.51 12.65
N ARG A 404 -57.73 -17.89 13.77
CA ARG A 404 -57.99 -19.04 14.68
C ARG A 404 -57.85 -20.41 14.00
N ASP A 405 -57.29 -21.43 14.51
CA ASP A 405 -56.90 -21.98 15.79
C ASP A 405 -56.26 -23.35 15.57
N HIS A 406 -55.62 -23.84 16.62
CA HIS A 406 -55.48 -25.22 17.11
C HIS A 406 -54.15 -25.97 16.87
N ASN A 407 -53.38 -26.01 17.94
CA ASN A 407 -53.20 -27.17 18.86
C ASN A 407 -52.73 -28.50 18.24
N ASN A 408 -51.59 -29.01 18.63
CA ASN A 408 -51.51 -30.03 19.69
C ASN A 408 -50.09 -30.61 19.84
N SER A 409 -49.58 -30.53 21.01
CA SER A 409 -49.03 -31.51 21.92
C SER A 409 -48.20 -32.71 21.37
N GLY A 410 -47.08 -32.94 22.00
CA GLY A 410 -46.76 -34.26 22.44
C GLY A 410 -45.28 -34.65 22.58
N ARG A 411 -44.77 -34.52 23.79
CA ARG A 411 -43.94 -35.48 24.58
C ARG A 411 -42.60 -35.99 24.08
N ASN A 412 -41.61 -35.62 24.88
CA ASN A 412 -40.64 -36.46 25.62
C ASN A 412 -40.10 -37.78 25.03
N SER A 413 -38.79 -37.85 24.93
CA SER A 413 -38.07 -38.92 25.66
C SER A 413 -36.57 -38.63 25.74
N ASN A 414 -36.06 -38.69 26.94
CA ASN A 414 -34.66 -38.77 27.33
C ASN A 414 -33.97 -39.97 26.68
N TYR A 415 -32.70 -39.83 26.33
CA TYR A 415 -31.68 -40.85 26.58
C TYR A 415 -30.30 -40.24 26.70
N ASP A 416 -29.57 -40.81 27.59
CA ASP A 416 -28.36 -40.45 28.29
C ASP A 416 -27.12 -41.01 27.59
N ASP A 417 -25.98 -40.42 27.90
CA ASP A 417 -24.61 -40.96 27.85
C ASP A 417 -24.05 -41.64 26.58
N SER A 418 -23.05 -41.00 26.01
CA SER A 418 -21.71 -41.58 25.92
C SER A 418 -20.72 -40.60 25.23
N LYS A 419 -19.67 -40.24 25.97
CA LYS A 419 -18.49 -39.56 25.44
C LYS A 419 -17.77 -40.42 24.41
N PRO A 420 -17.24 -39.85 23.32
CA PRO A 420 -16.07 -40.40 22.70
C PRO A 420 -14.89 -39.44 22.66
N ASN A 421 -13.78 -39.97 23.07
CA ASN A 421 -12.38 -39.77 22.66
C ASN A 421 -11.96 -38.41 22.07
N LYS A 422 -11.07 -37.77 22.80
CA LYS A 422 -10.17 -36.71 22.37
C LYS A 422 -9.27 -37.24 21.23
N SER A 423 -9.53 -36.79 20.01
CA SER A 423 -8.53 -36.78 18.94
C SER A 423 -7.68 -35.54 19.11
N ILE A 424 -6.39 -35.74 19.34
CA ILE A 424 -5.37 -34.71 19.38
C ILE A 424 -5.14 -34.27 17.92
N THR A 425 -5.70 -33.14 17.53
CA THR A 425 -5.25 -32.42 16.34
C THR A 425 -4.02 -31.60 16.69
N PRO A 426 -2.98 -31.56 15.84
CA PRO A 426 -1.82 -30.70 16.09
C PRO A 426 -2.26 -29.22 16.04
N ARG A 427 -2.05 -28.49 17.11
CA ARG A 427 -2.16 -27.04 17.16
C ARG A 427 -1.09 -26.47 16.24
N THR A 428 -1.48 -26.02 15.06
CA THR A 428 -0.66 -25.10 14.28
C THR A 428 -0.68 -23.75 15.02
N GLY A 429 0.50 -23.22 15.34
CA GLY A 429 0.70 -22.02 16.15
C GLY A 429 0.23 -20.68 15.52
N TYR A 430 -0.83 -20.71 14.71
CA TYR A 430 -1.37 -19.55 13.99
C TYR A 430 -2.60 -18.90 14.66
N ASP A 431 -3.20 -19.56 15.67
CA ASP A 431 -4.40 -19.02 16.33
C ASP A 431 -4.10 -18.01 17.46
N ASP A 432 -2.84 -17.90 17.90
CA ASP A 432 -2.47 -17.00 19.01
C ASP A 432 -2.19 -15.55 18.57
N PHE A 433 -2.11 -15.25 17.26
CA PHE A 433 -1.89 -13.89 16.75
C PHE A 433 -3.16 -13.02 16.63
N ASN A 434 -4.33 -13.57 16.88
CA ASN A 434 -5.61 -12.84 16.80
C ASN A 434 -6.17 -12.40 18.19
N ARG A 435 -5.34 -12.38 19.24
CA ARG A 435 -5.73 -11.90 20.56
C ARG A 435 -4.96 -10.64 20.93
N PHE A 436 -5.17 -9.58 20.17
CA PHE A 436 -4.96 -8.21 20.68
C PHE A 436 -5.84 -7.24 19.91
#